data_4fe74b0b5bbeccf4e7bb20d10d845cd4
#
_entry.id   4fe74b0b5bbeccf4e7bb20d10d845cd4
#
_cell.length_a   1.000
_cell.length_b   1.000
_cell.length_c   1.000
_cell.angle_alpha   90.00
_cell.angle_beta   90.00
_cell.angle_gamma   90.00
#
_symmetry.space_group_name_H-M   'P 1'
#
loop_
_entity.id
_entity.type
_entity.pdbx_description
1 polymer ?
#
loop_
_entity_poly.entity_id
_entity_poly.type
_entity_poly.pdbx_seq_one_letter_code
_entity_poly.pdbx_strand_id
1 'polypeptide(L)'
;MKIFKIVFLVLFCGLNLFANGTYSKADIERMIAKMVILGFNGENINSNDEIYKNIKDGLGGVILFDKDPTDKNKIKNIRNKEQLKKLTAQLQAVSKQKLLISIDQEGGIVQRLKSDAGFVDTPKAIDVALAGENFARQTYRTLAKDLKESGINTDFAPVVALAINKENKVIVTRGRSFGESSKEVIKYSSIFV
;
A
#
# COMPACT_ATOMS: atom_id res chain seq x y z
N MET A 1 11.81 -58.38 -28.39
CA MET A 1 12.12 -57.11 -29.07
C MET A 1 11.10 -55.98 -28.86
N LYS A 2 10.04 -56.16 -28.07
CA LYS A 2 9.04 -55.10 -27.75
C LYS A 2 9.27 -54.41 -26.37
N ILE A 3 9.98 -55.04 -25.44
CA ILE A 3 10.23 -54.50 -24.10
C ILE A 3 11.30 -53.40 -24.10
N PHE A 4 12.29 -53.50 -25.03
CA PHE A 4 13.37 -52.52 -25.13
C PHE A 4 12.93 -51.11 -25.62
N LYS A 5 11.82 -51.03 -26.39
CA LYS A 5 11.31 -49.72 -26.87
C LYS A 5 10.55 -48.95 -25.79
N ILE A 6 9.95 -49.62 -24.83
CA ILE A 6 9.18 -48.97 -23.75
C ILE A 6 10.11 -48.38 -22.70
N VAL A 7 11.23 -49.02 -22.40
CA VAL A 7 12.24 -48.51 -21.42
C VAL A 7 12.93 -47.23 -21.94
N PHE A 8 13.14 -47.12 -23.25
CA PHE A 8 13.77 -45.93 -23.84
C PHE A 8 12.82 -44.72 -23.87
N LEU A 9 11.51 -44.93 -23.99
CA LEU A 9 10.54 -43.86 -23.97
C LEU A 9 10.31 -43.29 -22.57
N VAL A 10 10.41 -44.13 -21.51
CA VAL A 10 10.25 -43.69 -20.13
C VAL A 10 11.47 -42.92 -19.64
N LEU A 11 12.70 -43.27 -20.13
CA LEU A 11 13.92 -42.53 -19.79
C LEU A 11 13.94 -41.14 -20.42
N PHE A 12 13.33 -40.96 -21.62
CA PHE A 12 13.31 -39.65 -22.31
C PHE A 12 12.27 -38.69 -21.72
N CYS A 13 11.16 -39.19 -21.13
CA CYS A 13 10.19 -38.37 -20.41
C CYS A 13 10.68 -37.95 -19.00
N GLY A 14 11.58 -38.73 -18.37
CA GLY A 14 12.12 -38.42 -17.05
C GLY A 14 13.16 -37.30 -17.03
N LEU A 15 13.82 -37.02 -18.15
CA LEU A 15 14.90 -36.04 -18.24
C LEU A 15 14.42 -34.58 -18.47
N ASN A 16 13.13 -34.38 -18.76
CA ASN A 16 12.58 -33.03 -18.94
C ASN A 16 11.91 -32.43 -17.68
N LEU A 17 11.91 -33.14 -16.55
CA LEU A 17 11.31 -32.67 -15.31
C LEU A 17 12.24 -31.82 -14.43
N PHE A 18 13.49 -31.67 -14.81
CA PHE A 18 14.47 -30.77 -14.17
C PHE A 18 15.00 -29.72 -15.14
N ALA A 19 14.11 -29.09 -15.89
CA ALA A 19 14.43 -27.78 -16.47
C ALA A 19 14.48 -26.81 -15.30
N ASN A 20 15.63 -26.68 -14.65
CA ASN A 20 15.96 -25.54 -13.82
C ASN A 20 15.81 -24.32 -14.70
N GLY A 21 14.65 -23.66 -14.63
CA GLY A 21 14.40 -22.41 -15.33
C GLY A 21 15.39 -21.38 -14.84
N THR A 22 16.50 -21.23 -15.57
CA THR A 22 17.44 -20.14 -15.33
C THR A 22 16.73 -18.86 -15.72
N TYR A 23 16.36 -18.06 -14.72
CA TYR A 23 15.81 -16.73 -14.95
C TYR A 23 16.84 -15.88 -15.70
N SER A 24 16.43 -15.25 -16.78
CA SER A 24 17.27 -14.26 -17.43
C SER A 24 17.49 -13.04 -16.53
N LYS A 25 18.52 -12.26 -16.76
CA LYS A 25 18.74 -10.99 -16.05
C LYS A 25 17.50 -10.09 -16.13
N ALA A 26 16.87 -10.01 -17.29
CA ALA A 26 15.65 -9.23 -17.49
C ALA A 26 14.44 -9.78 -16.69
N ASP A 27 14.36 -11.09 -16.46
CA ASP A 27 13.32 -11.67 -15.60
C ASP A 27 13.56 -11.28 -14.14
N ILE A 28 14.80 -11.35 -13.68
CA ILE A 28 15.18 -10.95 -12.31
C ILE A 28 14.91 -9.47 -12.09
N GLU A 29 15.29 -8.59 -13.03
CA GLU A 29 15.02 -7.15 -12.94
C GLU A 29 13.51 -6.86 -12.85
N ARG A 30 12.67 -7.55 -13.64
CA ARG A 30 11.22 -7.43 -13.55
C ARG A 30 10.65 -7.95 -12.22
N MET A 31 11.21 -9.03 -11.69
CA MET A 31 10.81 -9.57 -10.38
C MET A 31 11.16 -8.58 -9.26
N ILE A 32 12.34 -7.97 -9.30
CA ILE A 32 12.76 -6.93 -8.34
C ILE A 32 11.84 -5.71 -8.45
N ALA A 33 11.58 -5.22 -9.66
CA ALA A 33 10.70 -4.06 -9.88
C ALA A 33 9.31 -4.25 -9.23
N LYS A 34 8.75 -5.46 -9.28
CA LYS A 34 7.47 -5.79 -8.64
C LYS A 34 7.47 -5.72 -7.12
N MET A 35 8.65 -5.80 -6.50
CA MET A 35 8.81 -5.72 -5.04
C MET A 35 9.01 -4.28 -4.54
N VAL A 36 9.09 -3.31 -5.44
CA VAL A 36 9.40 -1.91 -5.12
C VAL A 36 8.13 -1.07 -5.17
N ILE A 37 7.97 -0.19 -4.17
CA ILE A 37 6.97 0.88 -4.11
C ILE A 37 7.72 2.20 -4.13
N LEU A 38 7.38 3.09 -5.07
CA LEU A 38 8.05 4.38 -5.24
C LEU A 38 7.12 5.55 -4.90
N GLY A 39 7.67 6.57 -4.24
CA GLY A 39 7.07 7.90 -4.18
C GLY A 39 7.47 8.71 -5.42
N PHE A 40 6.60 9.63 -5.84
CA PHE A 40 6.87 10.53 -6.96
C PHE A 40 6.27 11.90 -6.69
N ASN A 41 6.59 12.89 -7.51
CA ASN A 41 6.00 14.23 -7.46
C ASN A 41 5.03 14.41 -8.64
N GLY A 42 3.87 14.99 -8.37
CA GLY A 42 2.89 15.32 -9.39
C GLY A 42 1.47 14.93 -9.00
N GLU A 43 0.52 15.73 -9.44
CA GLU A 43 -0.92 15.56 -9.24
C GLU A 43 -1.61 14.89 -10.43
N ASN A 44 -0.86 14.63 -11.49
CA ASN A 44 -1.17 13.87 -12.69
C ASN A 44 0.12 13.25 -13.22
N ILE A 45 0.00 12.36 -14.18
CA ILE A 45 1.14 11.75 -14.86
C ILE A 45 0.97 11.78 -16.38
N ASN A 46 2.08 11.83 -17.10
CA ASN A 46 2.14 11.74 -18.55
C ASN A 46 3.34 10.86 -19.00
N SER A 47 3.42 10.55 -20.28
CA SER A 47 4.42 9.62 -20.84
C SER A 47 5.87 10.05 -20.69
N ASN A 48 6.16 11.32 -20.40
CA ASN A 48 7.51 11.83 -20.20
C ASN A 48 7.99 11.65 -18.76
N ASP A 49 7.07 11.44 -17.82
CA ASP A 49 7.39 11.31 -16.40
C ASP A 49 8.12 10.00 -16.12
N GLU A 50 9.09 10.04 -15.21
CA GLU A 50 9.86 8.86 -14.80
C GLU A 50 8.95 7.80 -14.18
N ILE A 51 8.01 8.21 -13.33
CA ILE A 51 7.07 7.26 -12.71
C ILE A 51 6.21 6.54 -13.74
N TYR A 52 5.81 7.19 -14.84
CA TYR A 52 5.08 6.56 -15.93
C TYR A 52 5.91 5.42 -16.56
N LYS A 53 7.19 5.68 -16.83
CA LYS A 53 8.13 4.69 -17.40
C LYS A 53 8.33 3.52 -16.44
N ASN A 54 8.59 3.81 -15.16
CA ASN A 54 8.78 2.78 -14.13
C ASN A 54 7.57 1.85 -14.00
N ILE A 55 6.34 2.39 -14.00
CA ILE A 55 5.11 1.59 -13.96
C ILE A 55 4.98 0.72 -15.22
N LYS A 56 5.24 1.29 -16.39
CA LYS A 56 5.20 0.56 -17.68
C LYS A 56 6.22 -0.59 -17.72
N ASP A 57 7.37 -0.42 -17.05
CA ASP A 57 8.45 -1.41 -16.95
C ASP A 57 8.23 -2.45 -15.85
N GLY A 58 7.13 -2.34 -15.08
CA GLY A 58 6.72 -3.37 -14.13
C GLY A 58 6.88 -3.05 -12.67
N LEU A 59 6.97 -1.77 -12.30
CA LEU A 59 6.95 -1.32 -10.89
C LEU A 59 5.77 -1.93 -10.13
N GLY A 60 6.02 -2.42 -8.90
CA GLY A 60 5.02 -3.06 -8.06
C GLY A 60 3.98 -2.13 -7.47
N GLY A 61 4.39 -0.90 -7.12
CA GLY A 61 3.47 0.06 -6.51
C GLY A 61 3.98 1.48 -6.41
N VAL A 62 3.10 2.35 -5.98
CA VAL A 62 3.38 3.76 -5.66
C VAL A 62 2.85 4.11 -4.28
N ILE A 63 3.48 5.09 -3.62
CA ILE A 63 3.00 5.67 -2.37
C ILE A 63 2.70 7.14 -2.56
N LEU A 64 1.51 7.58 -2.11
CA LEU A 64 0.99 8.93 -2.28
C LEU A 64 1.11 9.76 -0.99
N PHE A 65 1.41 11.03 -1.17
CA PHE A 65 1.52 12.02 -0.08
C PHE A 65 0.74 13.29 -0.42
N ASP A 66 0.21 13.94 0.61
CA ASP A 66 -0.45 15.24 0.48
C ASP A 66 0.55 16.37 0.24
N LYS A 67 1.65 16.39 0.97
CA LYS A 67 2.66 17.46 0.94
C LYS A 67 4.05 16.95 0.59
N ASP A 68 4.85 17.82 0.00
CA ASP A 68 6.27 17.57 -0.23
C ASP A 68 7.01 17.57 1.12
N PRO A 69 7.86 16.56 1.41
CA PRO A 69 8.59 16.50 2.67
C PRO A 69 9.62 17.63 2.85
N THR A 70 10.07 18.25 1.76
CA THR A 70 11.05 19.35 1.77
C THR A 70 10.38 20.72 1.80
N ASP A 71 9.13 20.83 1.32
CA ASP A 71 8.33 22.05 1.35
C ASP A 71 6.86 21.72 1.67
N LYS A 72 6.47 21.88 2.92
CA LYS A 72 5.11 21.58 3.40
C LYS A 72 4.01 22.45 2.79
N ASN A 73 4.34 23.54 2.11
CA ASN A 73 3.37 24.37 1.39
C ASN A 73 3.08 23.80 -0.01
N LYS A 74 3.97 22.97 -0.53
CA LYS A 74 3.84 22.37 -1.85
C LYS A 74 3.04 21.08 -1.78
N ILE A 75 2.01 20.98 -2.63
CA ILE A 75 1.26 19.72 -2.82
C ILE A 75 2.17 18.72 -3.54
N LYS A 76 2.16 17.46 -3.06
CA LYS A 76 2.91 16.39 -3.72
C LYS A 76 2.03 15.61 -4.68
N ASN A 77 0.99 14.93 -4.18
CA ASN A 77 0.12 14.10 -5.02
C ASN A 77 -1.37 14.37 -4.79
N ILE A 78 -1.77 14.87 -3.60
CA ILE A 78 -3.18 14.91 -3.18
C ILE A 78 -3.61 16.36 -2.98
N ARG A 79 -4.49 16.85 -3.85
CA ARG A 79 -5.10 18.19 -3.76
C ARG A 79 -6.54 18.13 -3.26
N ASN A 80 -7.34 17.22 -3.84
CA ASN A 80 -8.72 16.96 -3.47
C ASN A 80 -9.19 15.60 -4.00
N LYS A 81 -10.40 15.18 -3.62
CA LYS A 81 -10.99 13.88 -4.00
C LYS A 81 -11.02 13.65 -5.52
N GLU A 82 -11.45 14.63 -6.29
CA GLU A 82 -11.61 14.48 -7.74
C GLU A 82 -10.27 14.34 -8.46
N GLN A 83 -9.30 15.18 -8.08
CA GLN A 83 -7.96 15.12 -8.64
C GLN A 83 -7.30 13.78 -8.28
N LEU A 84 -7.39 13.34 -7.02
CA LEU A 84 -6.81 12.07 -6.58
C LEU A 84 -7.39 10.87 -7.33
N LYS A 85 -8.72 10.82 -7.50
CA LYS A 85 -9.37 9.76 -8.27
C LYS A 85 -8.89 9.73 -9.74
N LYS A 86 -8.65 10.88 -10.35
CA LYS A 86 -8.08 10.95 -11.70
C LYS A 86 -6.64 10.45 -11.73
N LEU A 87 -5.82 10.86 -10.77
CA LEU A 87 -4.43 10.42 -10.67
C LEU A 87 -4.33 8.90 -10.50
N THR A 88 -5.08 8.33 -9.57
CA THR A 88 -5.05 6.87 -9.32
C THR A 88 -5.53 6.06 -10.52
N ALA A 89 -6.54 6.57 -11.24
CA ALA A 89 -6.99 5.96 -12.49
C ALA A 89 -5.91 6.02 -13.59
N GLN A 90 -5.19 7.14 -13.73
CA GLN A 90 -4.07 7.26 -14.66
C GLN A 90 -2.95 6.28 -14.32
N LEU A 91 -2.55 6.20 -13.04
CA LEU A 91 -1.52 5.27 -12.56
C LEU A 91 -1.87 3.81 -12.89
N GLN A 92 -3.11 3.40 -12.58
CA GLN A 92 -3.57 2.05 -12.85
C GLN A 92 -3.67 1.75 -14.36
N ALA A 93 -4.06 2.72 -15.19
CA ALA A 93 -4.17 2.56 -16.64
C ALA A 93 -2.83 2.32 -17.35
N VAL A 94 -1.73 2.83 -16.78
CA VAL A 94 -0.37 2.59 -17.31
C VAL A 94 0.13 1.18 -16.98
N SER A 95 -0.29 0.63 -15.85
CA SER A 95 0.17 -0.66 -15.37
C SER A 95 -0.50 -1.82 -16.11
N LYS A 96 0.31 -2.79 -16.53
CA LYS A 96 -0.18 -4.06 -17.13
C LYS A 96 -0.76 -5.04 -16.11
N GLN A 97 -0.57 -4.78 -14.83
CA GLN A 97 -1.04 -5.59 -13.70
C GLN A 97 -1.69 -4.69 -12.64
N LYS A 98 -2.31 -5.28 -11.63
CA LYS A 98 -2.84 -4.51 -10.51
C LYS A 98 -1.68 -3.83 -9.79
N LEU A 99 -1.59 -2.49 -9.90
CA LEU A 99 -0.60 -1.67 -9.22
C LEU A 99 -1.00 -1.51 -7.76
N LEU A 100 -0.07 -1.65 -6.82
CA LEU A 100 -0.29 -1.22 -5.45
C LEU A 100 -0.28 0.31 -5.41
N ILE A 101 -1.40 0.92 -5.08
CA ILE A 101 -1.51 2.37 -4.87
C ILE A 101 -1.70 2.55 -3.38
N SER A 102 -0.65 2.99 -2.70
CA SER A 102 -0.55 3.00 -1.26
C SER A 102 -0.52 4.38 -0.64
N ILE A 103 -0.82 4.44 0.66
CA ILE A 103 -0.88 5.64 1.47
C ILE A 103 -0.54 5.31 2.93
N ASP A 104 -0.16 6.32 3.73
CA ASP A 104 -0.11 6.26 5.20
C ASP A 104 -1.34 6.99 5.76
N GLN A 105 -2.41 6.30 6.04
CA GLN A 105 -3.66 6.88 6.54
C GLN A 105 -4.05 6.30 7.90
N GLU A 106 -3.21 6.53 8.91
CA GLU A 106 -3.44 6.04 10.28
C GLU A 106 -4.53 6.82 11.01
N GLY A 107 -4.67 8.10 10.66
CA GLY A 107 -5.43 9.10 11.40
C GLY A 107 -4.55 10.01 12.25
N GLY A 108 -5.15 11.02 12.88
CA GLY A 108 -4.45 12.03 13.68
C GLY A 108 -3.40 12.77 12.86
N ILE A 109 -2.15 12.72 13.32
CA ILE A 109 -1.06 13.44 12.65
C ILE A 109 -0.47 12.70 11.44
N VAL A 110 -0.77 11.41 11.29
CA VAL A 110 -0.34 10.59 10.14
C VAL A 110 -1.56 10.28 9.29
N GLN A 111 -1.97 11.27 8.53
CA GLN A 111 -3.03 11.16 7.54
C GLN A 111 -2.73 12.07 6.34
N ARG A 112 -3.11 11.62 5.16
CA ARG A 112 -2.92 12.32 3.89
C ARG A 112 -4.25 12.79 3.30
N LEU A 113 -5.33 12.03 3.58
CA LEU A 113 -6.70 12.40 3.22
C LEU A 113 -7.27 13.25 4.37
N LYS A 114 -7.39 14.56 4.14
CA LYS A 114 -7.76 15.55 5.15
C LYS A 114 -9.03 16.31 4.74
N SER A 115 -9.66 16.96 5.72
CA SER A 115 -10.90 17.71 5.51
C SER A 115 -10.72 18.89 4.57
N ASP A 116 -9.56 19.54 4.55
CA ASP A 116 -9.24 20.63 3.60
C ASP A 116 -9.16 20.17 2.14
N ALA A 117 -8.95 18.86 1.92
CA ALA A 117 -9.01 18.23 0.59
C ALA A 117 -10.35 17.54 0.30
N GLY A 118 -11.36 17.75 1.16
CA GLY A 118 -12.73 17.23 1.01
C GLY A 118 -12.96 15.80 1.55
N PHE A 119 -12.03 15.27 2.36
CA PHE A 119 -12.17 13.98 3.02
C PHE A 119 -12.69 14.13 4.46
N VAL A 120 -12.96 13.01 5.11
CA VAL A 120 -13.28 13.01 6.54
C VAL A 120 -12.00 12.78 7.34
N ASP A 121 -11.69 13.69 8.28
CA ASP A 121 -10.54 13.50 9.14
C ASP A 121 -10.72 12.26 10.02
N THR A 122 -9.69 11.40 10.04
CA THR A 122 -9.64 10.22 10.89
C THR A 122 -8.99 10.59 12.23
N PRO A 123 -9.64 10.37 13.39
CA PRO A 123 -9.03 10.65 14.70
C PRO A 123 -7.80 9.78 14.97
N LYS A 124 -7.03 10.14 16.00
CA LYS A 124 -5.89 9.32 16.46
C LYS A 124 -6.35 7.94 16.91
N ALA A 125 -5.51 6.93 16.74
CA ALA A 125 -5.83 5.56 17.14
C ALA A 125 -6.25 5.44 18.62
N ILE A 126 -5.55 6.13 19.54
CA ILE A 126 -5.91 6.15 20.97
C ILE A 126 -7.30 6.74 21.21
N ASP A 127 -7.65 7.83 20.52
CA ASP A 127 -8.94 8.51 20.70
C ASP A 127 -10.08 7.62 20.17
N VAL A 128 -9.85 6.91 19.07
CA VAL A 128 -10.80 5.91 18.54
C VAL A 128 -11.00 4.75 19.52
N ALA A 129 -9.93 4.26 20.14
CA ALA A 129 -10.00 3.18 21.12
C ALA A 129 -10.76 3.61 22.38
N LEU A 130 -10.49 4.82 22.88
CA LEU A 130 -11.18 5.39 24.04
C LEU A 130 -12.68 5.65 23.79
N ALA A 131 -13.06 6.03 22.57
CA ALA A 131 -14.45 6.23 22.17
C ALA A 131 -15.24 4.91 22.00
N GLY A 132 -14.55 3.78 21.90
CA GLY A 132 -15.14 2.46 21.91
C GLY A 132 -15.41 1.85 20.54
N GLU A 133 -15.86 0.58 20.55
CA GLU A 133 -15.92 -0.27 19.37
C GLU A 133 -16.86 0.24 18.27
N ASN A 134 -18.04 0.73 18.65
CA ASN A 134 -19.02 1.24 17.67
C ASN A 134 -18.47 2.45 16.91
N PHE A 135 -17.80 3.36 17.63
CA PHE A 135 -17.16 4.51 17.03
C PHE A 135 -16.02 4.09 16.10
N ALA A 136 -15.20 3.13 16.52
CA ALA A 136 -14.11 2.58 15.70
C ALA A 136 -14.64 1.99 14.37
N ARG A 137 -15.70 1.18 14.44
CA ARG A 137 -16.32 0.59 13.24
C ARG A 137 -16.87 1.66 12.28
N GLN A 138 -17.51 2.70 12.80
CA GLN A 138 -18.02 3.78 11.98
C GLN A 138 -16.87 4.58 11.32
N THR A 139 -15.87 4.94 12.11
CA THR A 139 -14.68 5.70 11.66
C THR A 139 -13.97 4.96 10.54
N TYR A 140 -13.64 3.69 10.75
CA TYR A 140 -12.86 2.94 9.76
C TYR A 140 -13.66 2.50 8.54
N ARG A 141 -14.98 2.35 8.63
CA ARG A 141 -15.84 2.22 7.44
C ARG A 141 -15.84 3.48 6.58
N THR A 142 -15.84 4.65 7.19
CA THR A 142 -15.75 5.93 6.48
C THR A 142 -14.40 6.07 5.81
N LEU A 143 -13.32 5.76 6.51
CA LEU A 143 -11.97 5.74 5.96
C LEU A 143 -11.85 4.77 4.78
N ALA A 144 -12.30 3.53 4.94
CA ALA A 144 -12.26 2.52 3.88
C ALA A 144 -13.04 2.96 2.62
N LYS A 145 -14.17 3.66 2.81
CA LYS A 145 -14.94 4.24 1.71
C LYS A 145 -14.12 5.32 0.98
N ASP A 146 -13.52 6.27 1.71
CA ASP A 146 -12.71 7.33 1.14
C ASP A 146 -11.50 6.77 0.35
N LEU A 147 -10.80 5.77 0.90
CA LEU A 147 -9.70 5.07 0.22
C LEU A 147 -10.17 4.40 -1.08
N LYS A 148 -11.25 3.62 -1.00
CA LYS A 148 -11.81 2.89 -2.15
C LYS A 148 -12.28 3.83 -3.26
N GLU A 149 -13.01 4.87 -2.92
CA GLU A 149 -13.52 5.86 -3.88
C GLU A 149 -12.40 6.67 -4.54
N SER A 150 -11.27 6.81 -3.85
CA SER A 150 -10.06 7.46 -4.35
C SER A 150 -9.16 6.53 -5.17
N GLY A 151 -9.51 5.25 -5.32
CA GLY A 151 -8.71 4.27 -6.06
C GLY A 151 -7.44 3.81 -5.34
N ILE A 152 -7.34 4.06 -4.03
CA ILE A 152 -6.27 3.55 -3.16
C ILE A 152 -6.62 2.13 -2.75
N ASN A 153 -5.66 1.20 -2.84
CA ASN A 153 -5.89 -0.22 -2.56
C ASN A 153 -4.96 -0.81 -1.50
N THR A 154 -4.08 0.01 -0.93
CA THR A 154 -3.13 -0.39 0.11
C THR A 154 -2.97 0.75 1.11
N ASP A 155 -3.11 0.45 2.40
CA ASP A 155 -2.84 1.41 3.48
C ASP A 155 -1.76 0.85 4.40
N PHE A 156 -0.70 1.63 4.68
CA PHE A 156 0.34 1.27 5.63
C PHE A 156 -0.07 1.59 7.07
N ALA A 157 -1.25 1.11 7.43
CA ALA A 157 -1.89 1.22 8.73
C ALA A 157 -2.64 -0.08 9.07
N PRO A 158 -3.01 -0.33 10.33
CA PRO A 158 -2.77 0.51 11.50
C PRO A 158 -1.43 0.25 12.17
N VAL A 159 -1.03 1.13 13.11
CA VAL A 159 0.10 0.89 14.01
C VAL A 159 -0.30 -0.10 15.10
N VAL A 160 0.36 -1.27 15.12
CA VAL A 160 0.08 -2.36 16.08
C VAL A 160 1.06 -2.39 17.27
N ALA A 161 1.83 -1.33 17.48
CA ALA A 161 2.74 -1.20 18.61
C ALA A 161 1.97 -0.92 19.91
N LEU A 162 2.41 -1.53 21.03
CA LEU A 162 1.86 -1.27 22.35
C LEU A 162 2.38 0.06 22.92
N ALA A 163 1.52 0.83 23.60
CA ALA A 163 1.85 2.12 24.22
C ALA A 163 2.53 1.98 25.58
N ILE A 164 3.44 1.01 25.76
CA ILE A 164 4.09 0.69 27.05
C ILE A 164 5.08 1.77 27.47
N ASN A 165 5.94 2.21 26.53
CA ASN A 165 6.92 3.25 26.81
C ASN A 165 6.32 4.64 26.63
N LYS A 166 5.95 5.30 27.73
CA LYS A 166 5.33 6.63 27.74
C LYS A 166 6.22 7.73 27.14
N GLU A 167 7.53 7.54 27.14
CA GLU A 167 8.51 8.48 26.58
C GLU A 167 8.67 8.33 25.05
N ASN A 168 8.00 7.36 24.44
CA ASN A 168 8.06 7.16 23.00
C ASN A 168 7.39 8.32 22.24
N LYS A 169 8.21 9.23 21.72
CA LYS A 169 7.78 10.46 21.02
C LYS A 169 7.18 10.20 19.63
N VAL A 170 7.40 9.02 19.07
CA VAL A 170 6.95 8.70 17.69
C VAL A 170 5.58 8.04 17.68
N ILE A 171 5.31 7.13 18.59
CA ILE A 171 4.06 6.36 18.65
C ILE A 171 3.14 6.90 19.76
N VAL A 172 3.62 6.88 21.01
CA VAL A 172 2.77 7.08 22.19
C VAL A 172 2.35 8.54 22.35
N THR A 173 3.30 9.49 22.37
CA THR A 173 2.97 10.92 22.53
C THR A 173 2.16 11.48 21.38
N ARG A 174 2.15 10.80 20.23
CA ARG A 174 1.38 11.17 19.04
C ARG A 174 0.04 10.43 18.94
N GLY A 175 -0.27 9.52 19.88
CA GLY A 175 -1.54 8.81 19.94
C GLY A 175 -1.74 7.81 18.80
N ARG A 176 -0.65 7.26 18.22
CA ARG A 176 -0.71 6.34 17.07
C ARG A 176 -0.99 4.89 17.47
N SER A 177 -0.89 4.54 18.76
CA SER A 177 -1.24 3.20 19.28
C SER A 177 -2.67 3.19 19.80
N PHE A 178 -3.34 2.05 19.72
CA PHE A 178 -4.67 1.83 20.30
C PHE A 178 -4.68 1.65 21.84
N GLY A 179 -3.53 1.39 22.47
CA GLY A 179 -3.44 1.19 23.91
C GLY A 179 -2.18 0.47 24.37
N GLU A 180 -2.18 0.15 25.66
CA GLU A 180 -1.03 -0.47 26.34
C GLU A 180 -1.11 -2.00 26.34
N SER A 181 -2.32 -2.57 26.22
CA SER A 181 -2.52 -4.01 26.26
C SER A 181 -2.63 -4.62 24.86
N SER A 182 -2.09 -5.82 24.69
CA SER A 182 -2.24 -6.58 23.45
C SER A 182 -3.71 -6.82 23.09
N LYS A 183 -4.57 -7.00 24.09
CA LYS A 183 -6.01 -7.21 23.89
C LYS A 183 -6.67 -6.01 23.20
N GLU A 184 -6.36 -4.79 23.62
CA GLU A 184 -6.89 -3.57 22.99
C GLU A 184 -6.33 -3.38 21.60
N VAL A 185 -5.02 -3.52 21.43
CA VAL A 185 -4.36 -3.34 20.13
C VAL A 185 -4.89 -4.36 19.13
N ILE A 186 -5.01 -5.64 19.48
CA ILE A 186 -5.59 -6.68 18.60
C ILE A 186 -7.04 -6.33 18.27
N LYS A 187 -7.85 -5.96 19.26
CA LYS A 187 -9.26 -5.64 19.06
C LYS A 187 -9.45 -4.53 18.02
N TYR A 188 -8.80 -3.39 18.23
CA TYR A 188 -9.02 -2.21 17.38
C TYR A 188 -8.30 -2.31 16.04
N SER A 189 -7.15 -2.99 15.98
CA SER A 189 -6.50 -3.31 14.70
C SER A 189 -7.36 -4.21 13.83
N SER A 190 -8.03 -5.21 14.43
CA SER A 190 -8.96 -6.10 13.71
C SER A 190 -10.22 -5.40 13.21
N ILE A 191 -10.61 -4.28 13.86
CA ILE A 191 -11.71 -3.45 13.36
C ILE A 191 -11.25 -2.56 12.21
N PHE A 192 -9.99 -2.14 12.24
CA PHE A 192 -9.39 -1.33 11.18
C PHE A 192 -9.29 -2.10 9.85
N VAL A 193 -8.83 -3.36 9.89
CA VAL A 193 -8.65 -4.26 8.74
C VAL A 193 -9.97 -4.91 8.34
#